data_513438e9b63a9764de1f5dd71d4e22b7
#
_entry.id   513438e9b63a9764de1f5dd71d4e22b7
#
_cell.length_a   1.000
_cell.length_b   1.000
_cell.length_c   1.000
_cell.angle_alpha   90.00
_cell.angle_beta   90.00
_cell.angle_gamma   90.00
#
_symmetry.space_group_name_H-M   'P 1'
#
loop_
_entity.id
_entity.type
_entity.pdbx_description
1 polymer ?
#
loop_
_entity_poly.entity_id
_entity_poly.type
_entity_poly.pdbx_seq_one_letter_code
_entity_poly.pdbx_strand_id
1 'polypeptide(L)'
;LRSRFFLAAALALCVTVLMVVLLLQSALTSADQQERVQRYELPAQLQSVAARVQAQLNLATRLQTTDKAEIGRMCEQLNRFLERLRTAFRDVRTSVNAIHANAGSIARGNQDLAQRTETEVAALEHSASSMEELATSVQQNAETAHMASSLSSNATDVARQGGELMTQVVEHMQSIAQRSGAAAREIRDLIQESNARVSNGAQHVEQAGATMQDIVQAVQRVSDLMQSIASVSQEQARGLSSVTQSTTQMEQVTQQNMALVDEAAAAQLEAEATRLHDLMGAFHLEQNSTLTLALR
;
A
#
# COMPACT_ATOMS: atom_id res chain seq x y z
N LEU A 1 -17.84 -20.91 2.89
CA LEU A 1 -18.06 -22.26 3.48
C LEU A 1 -18.38 -22.18 4.99
N ARG A 2 -17.71 -21.32 5.78
CA ARG A 2 -17.94 -21.17 7.24
C ARG A 2 -19.31 -20.57 7.57
N SER A 3 -19.83 -19.58 6.80
CA SER A 3 -21.15 -18.99 7.05
C SER A 3 -22.30 -19.97 6.82
N ARG A 4 -22.18 -20.84 5.83
CA ARG A 4 -23.16 -21.92 5.60
C ARG A 4 -23.18 -22.95 6.74
N PHE A 5 -22.06 -23.13 7.41
CA PHE A 5 -21.96 -24.05 8.57
C PHE A 5 -22.66 -23.48 9.81
N PHE A 6 -22.53 -22.15 10.07
CA PHE A 6 -23.23 -21.49 11.18
C PHE A 6 -24.74 -21.41 10.96
N LEU A 7 -25.17 -21.13 9.72
CA LEU A 7 -26.60 -21.12 9.37
C LEU A 7 -27.20 -22.52 9.51
N ALA A 8 -26.46 -23.55 9.08
CA ALA A 8 -26.88 -24.94 9.23
C ALA A 8 -26.95 -25.38 10.70
N ALA A 9 -26.00 -24.93 11.53
CA ALA A 9 -26.00 -25.22 12.97
C ALA A 9 -27.16 -24.53 13.70
N ALA A 10 -27.47 -23.26 13.39
CA ALA A 10 -28.62 -22.53 13.95
C ALA A 10 -29.95 -23.16 13.49
N LEU A 11 -30.05 -23.54 12.22
CA LEU A 11 -31.22 -24.24 11.68
C LEU A 11 -31.40 -25.64 12.31
N ALA A 12 -30.31 -26.40 12.47
CA ALA A 12 -30.32 -27.70 13.14
C ALA A 12 -30.74 -27.57 14.60
N LEU A 13 -30.33 -26.49 15.28
CA LEU A 13 -30.71 -26.24 16.67
C LEU A 13 -32.20 -25.83 16.79
N CYS A 14 -32.71 -25.01 15.88
CA CYS A 14 -34.13 -24.69 15.80
C CYS A 14 -34.97 -25.94 15.47
N VAL A 15 -34.53 -26.78 14.59
CA VAL A 15 -35.17 -28.07 14.25
C VAL A 15 -35.17 -29.02 15.45
N THR A 16 -34.05 -29.11 16.21
CA THR A 16 -34.01 -29.95 17.42
C THR A 16 -34.94 -29.42 18.53
N VAL A 17 -35.04 -28.10 18.73
CA VAL A 17 -35.97 -27.50 19.68
C VAL A 17 -37.42 -27.79 19.24
N LEU A 18 -37.72 -27.61 17.96
CA LEU A 18 -39.04 -27.91 17.40
C LEU A 18 -39.34 -29.39 17.50
N MET A 19 -38.37 -30.25 17.24
CA MET A 19 -38.55 -31.73 17.37
C MET A 19 -38.76 -32.16 18.81
N VAL A 20 -38.07 -31.56 19.78
CA VAL A 20 -38.27 -31.84 21.21
C VAL A 20 -39.68 -31.37 21.64
N VAL A 21 -40.15 -30.19 21.16
CA VAL A 21 -41.51 -29.71 21.41
C VAL A 21 -42.56 -30.64 20.77
N LEU A 22 -42.32 -31.12 19.55
CA LEU A 22 -43.20 -32.05 18.84
C LEU A 22 -43.18 -33.44 19.51
N LEU A 23 -42.01 -33.94 19.99
CA LEU A 23 -41.93 -35.19 20.74
C LEU A 23 -42.63 -35.09 22.10
N LEU A 24 -42.54 -33.93 22.79
CA LEU A 24 -43.33 -33.67 24.01
C LEU A 24 -44.83 -33.64 23.72
N GLN A 25 -45.25 -32.99 22.63
CA GLN A 25 -46.65 -33.03 22.17
C GLN A 25 -47.11 -34.47 21.81
N SER A 26 -46.27 -35.21 21.05
CA SER A 26 -46.60 -36.59 20.68
C SER A 26 -46.63 -37.55 21.89
N ALA A 27 -45.76 -37.37 22.87
CA ALA A 27 -45.79 -38.10 24.14
C ALA A 27 -47.03 -37.75 24.98
N LEU A 28 -47.47 -36.50 24.95
CA LEU A 28 -48.72 -36.06 25.60
C LEU A 28 -50.00 -36.60 24.88
N THR A 29 -49.92 -36.75 23.54
CA THR A 29 -51.05 -37.27 22.75
C THR A 29 -51.15 -38.81 22.71
N SER A 30 -50.01 -39.52 22.90
CA SER A 30 -49.98 -40.99 22.93
C SER A 30 -50.22 -41.59 24.32
N ALA A 31 -50.30 -40.77 25.36
CA ALA A 31 -50.71 -41.19 26.70
C ALA A 31 -52.22 -41.37 26.80
N ASP A 32 -52.80 -42.25 26.00
CA ASP A 32 -54.17 -42.72 26.09
C ASP A 32 -54.32 -43.69 27.26
N GLN A 33 -54.17 -43.16 28.48
CA GLN A 33 -54.64 -43.80 29.72
C GLN A 33 -55.51 -42.76 30.46
N GLN A 34 -56.68 -42.65 29.97
CA GLN A 34 -57.66 -41.60 30.23
C GLN A 34 -58.20 -41.51 31.68
N GLU A 35 -57.81 -42.34 32.62
CA GLU A 35 -58.44 -42.35 33.97
C GLU A 35 -57.54 -41.87 35.12
N ARG A 36 -56.24 -41.71 34.94
CA ARG A 36 -55.36 -41.21 36.01
C ARG A 36 -54.83 -39.78 35.79
N VAL A 37 -54.97 -39.25 34.63
CA VAL A 37 -54.37 -37.93 34.23
C VAL A 37 -55.29 -36.75 34.47
N GLN A 38 -56.58 -36.98 34.79
CA GLN A 38 -57.54 -35.89 35.07
C GLN A 38 -57.30 -35.11 36.39
N ARG A 39 -56.33 -35.53 37.21
CA ARG A 39 -56.03 -34.90 38.50
C ARG A 39 -54.82 -33.93 38.48
N TYR A 40 -54.10 -33.78 37.38
CA TYR A 40 -52.91 -32.97 37.40
C TYR A 40 -53.00 -31.80 36.41
N GLU A 41 -52.90 -30.58 36.91
CA GLU A 41 -52.75 -29.31 36.16
C GLU A 41 -51.45 -29.25 35.30
N LEU A 42 -50.64 -30.30 35.37
CA LEU A 42 -49.37 -30.43 34.70
C LEU A 42 -49.46 -30.35 33.15
N PRO A 43 -50.45 -31.02 32.47
CA PRO A 43 -50.53 -30.94 31.00
C PRO A 43 -50.77 -29.50 30.51
N ALA A 44 -51.64 -28.78 31.20
CA ALA A 44 -51.96 -27.37 30.85
C ALA A 44 -50.77 -26.46 31.03
N GLN A 45 -49.96 -26.72 32.03
CA GLN A 45 -48.76 -25.89 32.29
C GLN A 45 -47.57 -26.26 31.38
N LEU A 46 -47.35 -27.53 31.08
CA LEU A 46 -46.41 -27.95 30.05
C LEU A 46 -46.81 -27.42 28.68
N GLN A 47 -48.14 -27.47 28.36
CA GLN A 47 -48.61 -26.81 27.13
C GLN A 47 -48.40 -25.30 27.16
N SER A 48 -48.63 -24.64 28.28
CA SER A 48 -48.42 -23.20 28.41
C SER A 48 -46.93 -22.82 28.28
N VAL A 49 -46.03 -23.61 28.81
CA VAL A 49 -44.59 -23.43 28.67
C VAL A 49 -44.16 -23.71 27.25
N ALA A 50 -44.61 -24.82 26.65
CA ALA A 50 -44.33 -25.13 25.25
C ALA A 50 -44.87 -24.01 24.32
N ALA A 51 -46.07 -23.52 24.55
CA ALA A 51 -46.68 -22.41 23.82
C ALA A 51 -45.85 -21.09 23.97
N ARG A 52 -45.36 -20.79 25.18
CA ARG A 52 -44.53 -19.60 25.42
C ARG A 52 -43.15 -19.72 24.81
N VAL A 53 -42.52 -20.89 24.90
CA VAL A 53 -41.25 -21.13 24.20
C VAL A 53 -41.46 -21.03 22.70
N GLN A 54 -42.54 -21.57 22.18
CA GLN A 54 -42.87 -21.57 20.76
C GLN A 54 -43.33 -20.18 20.26
N ALA A 55 -44.14 -19.45 21.03
CA ALA A 55 -44.71 -18.15 20.63
C ALA A 55 -43.77 -16.96 20.88
N GLN A 56 -42.91 -17.05 21.89
CA GLN A 56 -42.05 -15.93 22.34
C GLN A 56 -40.55 -16.27 22.34
N LEU A 57 -40.17 -17.48 21.94
CA LEU A 57 -38.79 -17.97 22.00
C LEU A 57 -38.11 -17.69 23.36
N ASN A 58 -38.91 -17.77 24.45
CA ASN A 58 -38.45 -17.42 25.79
C ASN A 58 -37.77 -18.64 26.46
N LEU A 59 -36.47 -18.68 26.45
CA LEU A 59 -35.63 -19.73 27.08
C LEU A 59 -35.39 -19.48 28.58
N ALA A 60 -35.88 -18.37 29.13
CA ALA A 60 -35.69 -18.03 30.54
C ALA A 60 -36.76 -18.67 31.45
N THR A 61 -37.81 -19.27 30.87
CA THR A 61 -38.88 -19.93 31.62
C THR A 61 -38.35 -21.16 32.34
N ARG A 62 -38.72 -21.33 33.64
CA ARG A 62 -38.39 -22.51 34.44
C ARG A 62 -39.67 -23.19 34.91
N LEU A 63 -39.62 -24.53 34.89
CA LEU A 63 -40.67 -25.36 35.43
C LEU A 63 -40.44 -25.60 36.93
N GLN A 64 -41.43 -25.35 37.73
CA GLN A 64 -41.42 -25.67 39.16
C GLN A 64 -42.53 -26.63 39.49
N THR A 65 -42.22 -27.66 40.29
CA THR A 65 -43.17 -28.62 40.78
C THR A 65 -42.90 -28.98 42.22
N THR A 66 -43.91 -29.24 42.98
CA THR A 66 -43.83 -29.77 44.36
C THR A 66 -43.71 -31.30 44.39
N ASP A 67 -43.93 -31.96 43.26
CA ASP A 67 -43.79 -33.43 43.13
C ASP A 67 -42.33 -33.78 43.07
N LYS A 68 -41.89 -34.66 43.97
CA LYS A 68 -40.52 -35.21 44.03
C LYS A 68 -40.37 -36.55 43.29
N ALA A 69 -41.41 -37.10 42.72
CA ALA A 69 -41.40 -38.38 42.03
C ALA A 69 -40.92 -38.21 40.56
N GLU A 70 -41.49 -38.94 39.61
CA GLU A 70 -41.07 -38.97 38.22
C GLU A 70 -41.23 -37.62 37.51
N ILE A 71 -42.29 -36.89 37.85
CA ILE A 71 -42.56 -35.56 37.28
C ILE A 71 -41.53 -34.54 37.71
N GLY A 72 -41.11 -34.58 38.99
CA GLY A 72 -40.07 -33.69 39.50
C GLY A 72 -38.73 -33.90 38.74
N ARG A 73 -38.37 -35.17 38.51
CA ARG A 73 -37.18 -35.51 37.72
C ARG A 73 -37.25 -35.04 36.26
N MET A 74 -38.47 -35.17 35.66
CA MET A 74 -38.67 -34.68 34.29
C MET A 74 -38.55 -33.14 34.22
N CYS A 75 -39.12 -32.42 35.15
CA CYS A 75 -38.96 -30.94 35.23
C CYS A 75 -37.53 -30.52 35.43
N GLU A 76 -36.77 -31.22 36.27
CA GLU A 76 -35.31 -30.95 36.44
C GLU A 76 -34.51 -31.17 35.14
N GLN A 77 -34.75 -32.30 34.45
CA GLN A 77 -34.08 -32.60 33.19
C GLN A 77 -34.40 -31.53 32.12
N LEU A 78 -35.67 -31.11 32.01
CA LEU A 78 -36.07 -30.09 31.07
C LEU A 78 -35.48 -28.71 31.44
N ASN A 79 -35.46 -28.36 32.71
CA ASN A 79 -34.79 -27.14 33.17
C ASN A 79 -33.28 -27.12 32.88
N ARG A 80 -32.60 -28.28 33.06
CA ARG A 80 -31.19 -28.44 32.69
C ARG A 80 -30.97 -28.30 31.19
N PHE A 81 -31.88 -28.86 30.40
CA PHE A 81 -31.82 -28.72 28.92
C PHE A 81 -32.02 -27.24 28.51
N LEU A 82 -33.06 -26.57 29.06
CA LEU A 82 -33.29 -25.14 28.79
C LEU A 82 -32.10 -24.26 29.21
N GLU A 83 -31.45 -24.58 30.34
CA GLU A 83 -30.27 -23.83 30.78
C GLU A 83 -29.08 -24.04 29.85
N ARG A 84 -28.85 -25.25 29.34
CA ARG A 84 -27.81 -25.53 28.36
C ARG A 84 -28.07 -24.79 27.04
N LEU A 85 -29.31 -24.78 26.57
CA LEU A 85 -29.72 -24.00 25.39
C LEU A 85 -29.48 -22.51 25.61
N ARG A 86 -29.94 -21.99 26.75
CA ARG A 86 -29.78 -20.58 27.10
C ARG A 86 -28.29 -20.17 27.13
N THR A 87 -27.43 -21.01 27.72
CA THR A 87 -25.99 -20.78 27.73
C THR A 87 -25.42 -20.75 26.31
N ALA A 88 -25.76 -21.76 25.48
CA ALA A 88 -25.31 -21.83 24.09
C ALA A 88 -25.76 -20.61 23.28
N PHE A 89 -27.02 -20.16 23.43
CA PHE A 89 -27.51 -18.96 22.75
C PHE A 89 -26.85 -17.68 23.27
N ARG A 90 -26.52 -17.60 24.56
CA ARG A 90 -25.76 -16.47 25.11
C ARG A 90 -24.36 -16.39 24.53
N ASP A 91 -23.68 -17.55 24.41
CA ASP A 91 -22.35 -17.64 23.83
C ASP A 91 -22.38 -17.24 22.34
N VAL A 92 -23.38 -17.73 21.60
CA VAL A 92 -23.60 -17.33 20.20
C VAL A 92 -23.83 -15.82 20.09
N ARG A 93 -24.70 -15.22 20.95
CA ARG A 93 -24.96 -13.78 20.96
C ARG A 93 -23.68 -12.99 21.23
N THR A 94 -22.87 -13.43 22.17
CA THR A 94 -21.57 -12.80 22.47
C THR A 94 -20.65 -12.86 21.27
N SER A 95 -20.57 -14.01 20.61
CA SER A 95 -19.74 -14.20 19.39
C SER A 95 -20.25 -13.34 18.23
N VAL A 96 -21.57 -13.25 18.03
CA VAL A 96 -22.16 -12.40 16.99
C VAL A 96 -21.85 -10.90 17.24
N ASN A 97 -21.96 -10.45 18.48
CA ASN A 97 -21.60 -9.07 18.84
C ASN A 97 -20.11 -8.78 18.58
N ALA A 98 -19.24 -9.74 18.88
CA ALA A 98 -17.81 -9.60 18.57
C ALA A 98 -17.55 -9.58 17.05
N ILE A 99 -18.25 -10.41 16.27
CA ILE A 99 -18.15 -10.39 14.80
C ILE A 99 -18.62 -9.05 14.25
N HIS A 100 -19.75 -8.54 14.73
CA HIS A 100 -20.29 -7.24 14.31
C HIS A 100 -19.31 -6.09 14.61
N ALA A 101 -18.74 -6.06 15.82
CA ALA A 101 -17.75 -5.05 16.19
C ALA A 101 -16.47 -5.14 15.32
N ASN A 102 -16.01 -6.36 15.03
CA ASN A 102 -14.85 -6.60 14.18
C ASN A 102 -15.12 -6.21 12.71
N ALA A 103 -16.29 -6.56 12.17
CA ALA A 103 -16.72 -6.19 10.83
C ALA A 103 -16.77 -4.66 10.66
N GLY A 104 -17.33 -3.93 11.63
CA GLY A 104 -17.34 -2.47 11.63
C GLY A 104 -15.92 -1.87 11.74
N SER A 105 -14.98 -2.55 12.39
CA SER A 105 -13.58 -2.11 12.44
C SER A 105 -12.87 -2.36 11.11
N ILE A 106 -13.14 -3.48 10.44
CA ILE A 106 -12.63 -3.79 9.11
C ILE A 106 -13.18 -2.80 8.09
N ALA A 107 -14.48 -2.46 8.15
CA ALA A 107 -15.09 -1.48 7.25
C ALA A 107 -14.42 -0.10 7.37
N ARG A 108 -14.17 0.38 8.60
CA ARG A 108 -13.42 1.62 8.82
C ARG A 108 -11.99 1.54 8.32
N GLY A 109 -11.31 0.41 8.56
CA GLY A 109 -9.95 0.19 8.08
C GLY A 109 -9.86 0.17 6.55
N ASN A 110 -10.86 -0.39 5.87
CA ASN A 110 -10.95 -0.38 4.42
C ASN A 110 -11.20 1.02 3.86
N GLN A 111 -12.03 1.83 4.53
CA GLN A 111 -12.25 3.22 4.13
C GLN A 111 -10.97 4.06 4.28
N ASP A 112 -10.20 3.88 5.37
CA ASP A 112 -8.88 4.50 5.54
C ASP A 112 -7.91 4.04 4.45
N LEU A 113 -7.89 2.73 4.16
CA LEU A 113 -7.06 2.16 3.10
C LEU A 113 -7.42 2.73 1.73
N ALA A 114 -8.72 2.88 1.41
CA ALA A 114 -9.19 3.50 0.18
C ALA A 114 -8.64 4.93 0.03
N GLN A 115 -8.81 5.76 1.05
CA GLN A 115 -8.35 7.15 1.05
C GLN A 115 -6.82 7.25 0.92
N ARG A 116 -6.08 6.36 1.59
CA ARG A 116 -4.62 6.30 1.45
C ARG A 116 -4.20 5.85 0.06
N THR A 117 -4.90 4.89 -0.52
CA THR A 117 -4.63 4.39 -1.87
C THR A 117 -4.88 5.48 -2.92
N GLU A 118 -5.96 6.27 -2.80
CA GLU A 118 -6.18 7.44 -3.66
C GLU A 118 -5.05 8.47 -3.56
N THR A 119 -4.58 8.74 -2.34
CA THR A 119 -3.43 9.64 -2.13
C THR A 119 -2.15 9.09 -2.75
N GLU A 120 -1.94 7.78 -2.67
CA GLU A 120 -0.79 7.08 -3.26
C GLU A 120 -0.83 7.12 -4.78
N VAL A 121 -2.01 6.95 -5.41
CA VAL A 121 -2.19 7.13 -6.87
C VAL A 121 -1.75 8.53 -7.31
N ALA A 122 -2.24 9.58 -6.65
CA ALA A 122 -1.87 10.94 -6.99
C ALA A 122 -0.36 11.20 -6.82
N ALA A 123 0.27 10.61 -5.79
CA ALA A 123 1.71 10.71 -5.59
C ALA A 123 2.52 9.95 -6.65
N LEU A 124 2.02 8.79 -7.11
CA LEU A 124 2.63 8.01 -8.19
C LEU A 124 2.53 8.74 -9.53
N GLU A 125 1.38 9.33 -9.87
CA GLU A 125 1.21 10.16 -11.07
C GLU A 125 2.18 11.34 -11.07
N HIS A 126 2.31 12.04 -9.95
CA HIS A 126 3.29 13.13 -9.83
C HIS A 126 4.73 12.62 -9.97
N SER A 127 5.03 11.46 -9.39
CA SER A 127 6.37 10.85 -9.49
C SER A 127 6.69 10.44 -10.92
N ALA A 128 5.73 9.85 -11.64
CA ALA A 128 5.88 9.48 -13.04
C ALA A 128 6.16 10.72 -13.92
N SER A 129 5.40 11.80 -13.75
CA SER A 129 5.63 13.07 -14.47
C SER A 129 7.01 13.65 -14.17
N SER A 130 7.43 13.64 -12.90
CA SER A 130 8.77 14.11 -12.51
C SER A 130 9.89 13.26 -13.10
N MET A 131 9.67 11.94 -13.24
CA MET A 131 10.63 11.04 -13.89
C MET A 131 10.76 11.31 -15.39
N GLU A 132 9.68 11.65 -16.09
CA GLU A 132 9.71 12.04 -17.50
C GLU A 132 10.50 13.34 -17.70
N GLU A 133 10.27 14.34 -16.85
CA GLU A 133 11.04 15.58 -16.88
C GLU A 133 12.53 15.36 -16.61
N LEU A 134 12.85 14.52 -15.62
CA LEU A 134 14.23 14.14 -15.32
C LEU A 134 14.88 13.38 -16.46
N ALA A 135 14.17 12.45 -17.10
CA ALA A 135 14.68 11.71 -18.25
C ALA A 135 15.04 12.64 -19.41
N THR A 136 14.17 13.62 -19.69
CA THR A 136 14.39 14.65 -20.68
C THR A 136 15.63 15.50 -20.34
N SER A 137 15.74 15.93 -19.08
CA SER A 137 16.89 16.73 -18.61
C SER A 137 18.20 15.95 -18.69
N VAL A 138 18.21 14.67 -18.31
CA VAL A 138 19.40 13.81 -18.40
C VAL A 138 19.82 13.62 -19.86
N GLN A 139 18.86 13.40 -20.76
CA GLN A 139 19.15 13.30 -22.18
C GLN A 139 19.74 14.59 -22.72
N GLN A 140 19.17 15.74 -22.37
CA GLN A 140 19.69 17.03 -22.78
C GLN A 140 21.11 17.31 -22.22
N ASN A 141 21.39 16.88 -21.00
CA ASN A 141 22.74 16.97 -20.41
C ASN A 141 23.75 16.14 -21.21
N ALA A 142 23.39 14.91 -21.59
CA ALA A 142 24.25 14.08 -22.43
C ALA A 142 24.54 14.72 -23.78
N GLU A 143 23.55 15.26 -24.46
CA GLU A 143 23.71 15.96 -25.74
C GLU A 143 24.56 17.22 -25.60
N THR A 144 24.30 18.02 -24.54
CA THR A 144 25.09 19.23 -24.26
C THR A 144 26.55 18.87 -23.97
N ALA A 145 26.81 17.81 -23.23
CA ALA A 145 28.18 17.32 -22.98
C ALA A 145 28.89 16.90 -24.27
N HIS A 146 28.20 16.19 -25.17
CA HIS A 146 28.73 15.83 -26.48
C HIS A 146 29.07 17.07 -27.35
N MET A 147 28.15 18.06 -27.37
CA MET A 147 28.40 19.31 -28.09
C MET A 147 29.60 20.08 -27.51
N ALA A 148 29.71 20.17 -26.19
CA ALA A 148 30.82 20.84 -25.51
C ALA A 148 32.14 20.11 -25.74
N SER A 149 32.15 18.78 -25.77
CA SER A 149 33.31 17.97 -26.12
C SER A 149 33.78 18.26 -27.55
N SER A 150 32.86 18.30 -28.51
CA SER A 150 33.19 18.65 -29.91
C SER A 150 33.74 20.06 -30.05
N LEU A 151 33.12 21.03 -29.34
CA LEU A 151 33.62 22.42 -29.33
C LEU A 151 35.01 22.52 -28.70
N SER A 152 35.28 21.77 -27.66
CA SER A 152 36.58 21.68 -27.01
C SER A 152 37.64 21.10 -27.96
N SER A 153 37.29 20.07 -28.72
CA SER A 153 38.20 19.51 -29.76
C SER A 153 38.54 20.58 -30.81
N ASN A 154 37.53 21.28 -31.33
CA ASN A 154 37.74 22.36 -32.30
C ASN A 154 38.60 23.50 -31.71
N ALA A 155 38.36 23.90 -30.47
CA ALA A 155 39.20 24.92 -29.79
C ALA A 155 40.65 24.48 -29.64
N THR A 156 40.90 23.19 -29.34
CA THR A 156 42.23 22.62 -29.28
C THR A 156 42.94 22.72 -30.63
N ASP A 157 42.26 22.40 -31.73
CA ASP A 157 42.83 22.48 -33.08
C ASP A 157 43.16 23.93 -33.47
N VAL A 158 42.27 24.86 -33.16
CA VAL A 158 42.50 26.28 -33.42
C VAL A 158 43.68 26.82 -32.59
N ALA A 159 43.74 26.47 -31.31
CA ALA A 159 44.88 26.88 -30.46
C ALA A 159 46.21 26.28 -30.92
N ARG A 160 46.22 25.00 -31.36
CA ARG A 160 47.41 24.37 -31.95
C ARG A 160 47.86 25.07 -33.22
N GLN A 161 46.94 25.38 -34.14
CA GLN A 161 47.22 26.17 -35.35
C GLN A 161 47.78 27.53 -35.00
N GLY A 162 47.19 28.23 -34.01
CA GLY A 162 47.68 29.50 -33.49
C GLY A 162 49.12 29.42 -32.99
N GLY A 163 49.44 28.36 -32.23
CA GLY A 163 50.80 28.05 -31.73
C GLY A 163 51.80 27.80 -32.87
N GLU A 164 51.42 27.05 -33.90
CA GLU A 164 52.25 26.80 -35.08
C GLU A 164 52.56 28.10 -35.85
N LEU A 165 51.50 28.94 -36.02
CA LEU A 165 51.69 30.28 -36.65
C LEU A 165 52.62 31.17 -35.83
N MET A 166 52.54 31.15 -34.50
CA MET A 166 53.42 31.92 -33.62
C MET A 166 54.90 31.45 -33.80
N THR A 167 55.10 30.15 -33.88
CA THR A 167 56.45 29.57 -34.15
C THR A 167 57.00 30.08 -35.48
N GLN A 168 56.18 30.06 -36.53
CA GLN A 168 56.62 30.63 -37.83
C GLN A 168 56.94 32.14 -37.76
N VAL A 169 56.14 32.91 -36.98
CA VAL A 169 56.43 34.32 -36.76
C VAL A 169 57.78 34.51 -36.07
N VAL A 170 58.07 33.70 -35.04
CA VAL A 170 59.42 33.73 -34.38
C VAL A 170 60.56 33.45 -35.37
N GLU A 171 60.44 32.39 -36.21
CA GLU A 171 61.44 32.06 -37.25
C GLU A 171 61.57 33.19 -38.24
N HIS A 172 60.50 33.79 -38.72
CA HIS A 172 60.54 34.94 -39.61
C HIS A 172 61.20 36.16 -38.95
N MET A 173 60.92 36.48 -37.70
CA MET A 173 61.48 37.55 -36.91
C MET A 173 63.00 37.34 -36.75
N GLN A 174 63.45 36.12 -36.44
CA GLN A 174 64.88 35.76 -36.36
C GLN A 174 65.56 35.92 -37.70
N SER A 175 64.91 35.51 -38.79
CA SER A 175 65.45 35.68 -40.15
C SER A 175 65.59 37.16 -40.53
N ILE A 176 64.57 37.98 -40.19
CA ILE A 176 64.62 39.44 -40.39
C ILE A 176 65.79 40.07 -39.57
N ALA A 177 65.93 39.65 -38.29
CA ALA A 177 67.04 40.16 -37.45
C ALA A 177 68.42 39.82 -38.04
N GLN A 178 68.58 38.57 -38.51
CA GLN A 178 69.86 38.16 -39.18
C GLN A 178 70.14 38.91 -40.47
N ARG A 179 69.15 39.11 -41.33
CA ARG A 179 69.24 39.87 -42.59
C ARG A 179 69.55 41.34 -42.36
N SER A 180 68.89 41.94 -41.36
CA SER A 180 69.05 43.33 -40.95
C SER A 180 70.45 43.52 -40.35
N GLY A 181 71.00 42.59 -39.55
CA GLY A 181 72.32 42.62 -39.00
C GLY A 181 73.45 42.53 -40.09
N ALA A 182 73.21 41.90 -41.22
CA ALA A 182 74.13 41.83 -42.38
C ALA A 182 74.14 43.17 -43.18
N ALA A 183 72.98 43.87 -43.30
CA ALA A 183 72.83 45.17 -43.96
C ALA A 183 73.36 46.33 -43.09
N ALA A 184 73.56 46.11 -41.82
CA ALA A 184 73.60 47.15 -40.78
C ALA A 184 75.03 47.61 -40.42
N ARG A 185 75.97 47.31 -41.17
CA ARG A 185 77.32 47.91 -40.90
C ARG A 185 77.35 49.43 -41.19
N GLU A 186 76.32 50.02 -41.79
CA GLU A 186 76.26 51.44 -42.14
C GLU A 186 75.35 52.32 -41.24
N ILE A 187 74.49 51.77 -40.42
CA ILE A 187 73.54 52.55 -39.61
C ILE A 187 73.43 51.92 -38.18
N ARG A 188 74.44 52.10 -37.38
CA ARG A 188 74.62 51.37 -36.09
C ARG A 188 73.50 51.70 -35.03
N ASP A 189 73.10 52.94 -34.93
CA ASP A 189 72.18 53.34 -33.87
C ASP A 189 70.71 52.92 -34.16
N LEU A 190 70.25 53.06 -35.41
CA LEU A 190 68.92 52.60 -35.84
C LEU A 190 68.78 51.09 -35.74
N ILE A 191 69.85 50.38 -35.87
CA ILE A 191 69.84 48.93 -35.79
C ILE A 191 69.86 48.40 -34.37
N GLN A 192 70.50 49.11 -33.44
CA GLN A 192 70.40 48.73 -32.04
C GLN A 192 68.93 48.89 -31.53
N GLU A 193 68.25 49.97 -31.92
CA GLU A 193 66.80 50.16 -31.57
C GLU A 193 65.94 49.10 -32.29
N SER A 194 66.15 48.81 -33.56
CA SER A 194 65.41 47.75 -34.29
C SER A 194 65.68 46.37 -33.68
N ASN A 195 66.86 46.01 -33.32
CA ASN A 195 67.19 44.73 -32.69
C ASN A 195 66.53 44.61 -31.31
N ALA A 196 66.50 45.70 -30.52
CA ALA A 196 65.81 45.72 -29.24
C ALA A 196 64.26 45.52 -29.41
N ARG A 197 63.64 46.15 -30.42
CA ARG A 197 62.24 46.01 -30.75
C ARG A 197 61.86 44.61 -31.26
N VAL A 198 62.76 44.00 -32.10
CA VAL A 198 62.59 42.63 -32.58
C VAL A 198 62.76 41.61 -31.44
N SER A 199 63.73 41.81 -30.55
CA SER A 199 63.93 40.96 -29.38
C SER A 199 62.70 40.99 -28.42
N ASN A 200 62.22 42.18 -28.14
CA ASN A 200 61.01 42.32 -27.36
C ASN A 200 59.80 41.69 -28.07
N GLY A 201 59.68 41.86 -29.39
CA GLY A 201 58.63 41.18 -30.18
C GLY A 201 58.72 39.66 -30.11
N ALA A 202 59.92 39.10 -30.23
CA ALA A 202 60.11 37.66 -30.09
C ALA A 202 59.74 37.15 -28.71
N GLN A 203 60.08 37.87 -27.64
CA GLN A 203 59.72 37.52 -26.29
C GLN A 203 58.19 37.53 -26.08
N HIS A 204 57.48 38.54 -26.65
CA HIS A 204 56.01 38.55 -26.59
C HIS A 204 55.38 37.41 -27.37
N VAL A 205 55.93 37.01 -28.49
CA VAL A 205 55.46 35.86 -29.28
C VAL A 205 55.73 34.55 -28.55
N GLU A 206 56.86 34.41 -27.90
CA GLU A 206 57.18 33.23 -27.06
C GLU A 206 56.20 33.11 -25.87
N GLN A 207 55.90 34.23 -25.23
CA GLN A 207 54.93 34.31 -24.16
C GLN A 207 53.50 33.97 -24.67
N ALA A 208 53.12 34.44 -25.85
CA ALA A 208 51.88 34.08 -26.49
C ALA A 208 51.77 32.58 -26.80
N GLY A 209 52.90 31.98 -27.28
CA GLY A 209 53.02 30.53 -27.50
C GLY A 209 52.79 29.72 -26.21
N ALA A 210 53.42 30.16 -25.12
CA ALA A 210 53.21 29.50 -23.81
C ALA A 210 51.72 29.59 -23.34
N THR A 211 51.12 30.77 -23.52
CA THR A 211 49.72 30.96 -23.20
C THR A 211 48.81 30.07 -24.05
N MET A 212 49.12 29.86 -25.33
CA MET A 212 48.39 28.90 -26.18
C MET A 212 48.48 27.47 -25.70
N GLN A 213 49.67 27.04 -25.19
CA GLN A 213 49.80 25.72 -24.56
C GLN A 213 48.93 25.56 -23.30
N ASP A 214 48.89 26.61 -22.47
CA ASP A 214 48.01 26.59 -21.28
C ASP A 214 46.53 26.49 -21.66
N ILE A 215 46.13 27.21 -22.73
CA ILE A 215 44.77 27.12 -23.28
C ILE A 215 44.47 25.69 -23.76
N VAL A 216 45.35 25.07 -24.52
CA VAL A 216 45.21 23.67 -24.98
C VAL A 216 44.99 22.72 -23.80
N GLN A 217 45.84 22.85 -22.75
CA GLN A 217 45.68 22.02 -21.55
C GLN A 217 44.35 22.27 -20.81
N ALA A 218 43.91 23.52 -20.73
CA ALA A 218 42.64 23.87 -20.10
C ALA A 218 41.44 23.28 -20.88
N VAL A 219 41.45 23.41 -22.19
CA VAL A 219 40.44 22.87 -23.09
C VAL A 219 40.41 21.34 -23.06
N GLN A 220 41.58 20.68 -22.97
CA GLN A 220 41.65 19.22 -22.81
C GLN A 220 40.94 18.78 -21.51
N ARG A 221 41.20 19.48 -20.40
CA ARG A 221 40.53 19.19 -19.13
C ARG A 221 39.01 19.37 -19.23
N VAL A 222 38.52 20.39 -19.97
CA VAL A 222 37.10 20.57 -20.24
C VAL A 222 36.53 19.39 -21.04
N SER A 223 37.25 18.93 -22.07
CA SER A 223 36.86 17.76 -22.85
C SER A 223 36.71 16.50 -21.99
N ASP A 224 37.68 16.25 -21.12
CA ASP A 224 37.65 15.10 -20.21
C ASP A 224 36.46 15.17 -19.23
N LEU A 225 36.17 16.37 -18.71
CA LEU A 225 34.99 16.61 -17.86
C LEU A 225 33.70 16.36 -18.62
N MET A 226 33.57 16.83 -19.87
CA MET A 226 32.39 16.62 -20.71
C MET A 226 32.16 15.14 -21.00
N GLN A 227 33.22 14.39 -21.23
CA GLN A 227 33.15 12.93 -21.43
C GLN A 227 32.67 12.22 -20.15
N SER A 228 33.13 12.68 -18.98
CA SER A 228 32.66 12.18 -17.71
C SER A 228 31.18 12.48 -17.50
N ILE A 229 30.71 13.72 -17.78
CA ILE A 229 29.30 14.12 -17.69
C ILE A 229 28.42 13.27 -18.62
N ALA A 230 28.88 13.04 -19.86
CA ALA A 230 28.14 12.19 -20.80
C ALA A 230 27.98 10.75 -20.27
N SER A 231 29.07 10.18 -19.72
CA SER A 231 29.03 8.84 -19.12
C SER A 231 28.08 8.75 -17.93
N VAL A 232 28.15 9.73 -17.00
CA VAL A 232 27.27 9.80 -15.81
C VAL A 232 25.81 10.00 -16.25
N SER A 233 25.56 10.84 -17.24
CA SER A 233 24.21 11.04 -17.79
C SER A 233 23.64 9.75 -18.37
N GLN A 234 24.45 8.97 -19.04
CA GLN A 234 24.02 7.66 -19.57
C GLN A 234 23.71 6.64 -18.46
N GLU A 235 24.47 6.66 -17.37
CA GLU A 235 24.19 5.84 -16.18
C GLU A 235 22.91 6.29 -15.48
N GLN A 236 22.70 7.60 -15.33
CA GLN A 236 21.47 8.18 -14.81
C GLN A 236 20.25 7.79 -15.65
N ALA A 237 20.35 7.78 -16.98
CA ALA A 237 19.27 7.36 -17.85
C ALA A 237 18.87 5.89 -17.60
N ARG A 238 19.84 5.00 -17.38
CA ARG A 238 19.57 3.60 -17.01
C ARG A 238 18.91 3.49 -15.63
N GLY A 239 19.40 4.26 -14.66
CA GLY A 239 18.82 4.33 -13.31
C GLY A 239 17.36 4.82 -13.35
N LEU A 240 17.08 5.88 -14.10
CA LEU A 240 15.73 6.41 -14.31
C LEU A 240 14.79 5.36 -14.91
N SER A 241 15.26 4.61 -15.93
CA SER A 241 14.46 3.50 -16.50
C SER A 241 14.08 2.46 -15.45
N SER A 242 14.98 2.10 -14.54
CA SER A 242 14.69 1.16 -13.44
C SER A 242 13.68 1.74 -12.45
N VAL A 243 13.78 3.04 -12.11
CA VAL A 243 12.83 3.72 -11.23
C VAL A 243 11.45 3.80 -11.87
N THR A 244 11.36 4.14 -13.16
CA THR A 244 10.09 4.16 -13.91
C THR A 244 9.43 2.79 -13.89
N GLN A 245 10.19 1.72 -14.11
CA GLN A 245 9.66 0.36 -14.03
C GLN A 245 9.10 0.04 -12.63
N SER A 246 9.81 0.46 -11.57
CA SER A 246 9.37 0.26 -10.18
C SER A 246 8.10 1.06 -9.88
N THR A 247 7.98 2.29 -10.40
CA THR A 247 6.79 3.13 -10.26
C THR A 247 5.59 2.47 -10.95
N THR A 248 5.75 1.93 -12.15
CA THR A 248 4.68 1.18 -12.84
C THR A 248 4.24 -0.06 -12.06
N GLN A 249 5.19 -0.75 -11.44
CA GLN A 249 4.85 -1.90 -10.59
C GLN A 249 4.10 -1.48 -9.33
N MET A 250 4.47 -0.36 -8.71
CA MET A 250 3.73 0.22 -7.57
C MET A 250 2.30 0.60 -7.99
N GLU A 251 2.12 1.22 -9.15
CA GLU A 251 0.80 1.55 -9.70
C GLU A 251 -0.08 0.30 -9.84
N GLN A 252 0.47 -0.79 -10.36
CA GLN A 252 -0.25 -2.05 -10.47
C GLN A 252 -0.67 -2.61 -9.10
N VAL A 253 0.22 -2.58 -8.11
CA VAL A 253 -0.10 -3.02 -6.73
C VAL A 253 -1.17 -2.12 -6.11
N THR A 254 -1.09 -0.82 -6.34
CA THR A 254 -2.04 0.17 -5.83
C THR A 254 -3.43 -0.04 -6.45
N GLN A 255 -3.52 -0.35 -7.75
CA GLN A 255 -4.78 -0.74 -8.42
C GLN A 255 -5.34 -2.05 -7.85
N GLN A 256 -4.49 -3.04 -7.57
CA GLN A 256 -4.92 -4.26 -6.90
C GLN A 256 -5.47 -4.01 -5.49
N ASN A 257 -4.85 -3.09 -4.74
CA ASN A 257 -5.35 -2.69 -3.42
C ASN A 257 -6.73 -2.03 -3.51
N MET A 258 -6.99 -1.17 -4.51
CA MET A 258 -8.33 -0.60 -4.75
C MET A 258 -9.36 -1.68 -5.04
N ALA A 259 -9.05 -2.63 -5.90
CA ALA A 259 -9.96 -3.75 -6.21
C ALA A 259 -10.25 -4.61 -4.97
N LEU A 260 -9.25 -4.85 -4.11
CA LEU A 260 -9.42 -5.58 -2.84
C LEU A 260 -10.28 -4.81 -1.84
N VAL A 261 -10.20 -3.49 -1.81
CA VAL A 261 -11.04 -2.63 -0.96
C VAL A 261 -12.49 -2.68 -1.44
N ASP A 262 -12.74 -2.61 -2.76
CA ASP A 262 -14.09 -2.67 -3.35
C ASP A 262 -14.73 -4.06 -3.14
N GLU A 263 -13.97 -5.14 -3.27
CA GLU A 263 -14.43 -6.52 -3.05
C GLU A 263 -14.58 -6.85 -1.56
N ALA A 264 -14.28 -5.88 -0.69
CA ALA A 264 -14.09 -6.14 0.73
C ALA A 264 -15.29 -6.83 1.38
N ALA A 265 -15.04 -8.05 1.77
CA ALA A 265 -15.91 -8.90 2.58
C ALA A 265 -16.44 -8.24 3.88
N ALA A 266 -15.96 -7.05 4.24
CA ALA A 266 -16.39 -6.32 5.43
C ALA A 266 -17.86 -5.93 5.37
N ALA A 267 -18.35 -5.41 4.24
CA ALA A 267 -19.77 -5.06 4.07
C ALA A 267 -20.65 -6.32 4.15
N GLN A 268 -20.17 -7.41 3.58
CA GLN A 268 -20.89 -8.70 3.60
C GLN A 268 -20.87 -9.35 4.99
N LEU A 269 -19.76 -9.23 5.73
CA LEU A 269 -19.63 -9.68 7.12
C LEU A 269 -20.50 -8.85 8.06
N GLU A 270 -20.56 -7.54 7.87
CA GLU A 270 -21.40 -6.64 8.67
C GLU A 270 -22.89 -6.93 8.45
N ALA A 271 -23.31 -7.12 7.20
CA ALA A 271 -24.69 -7.50 6.86
C ALA A 271 -25.06 -8.86 7.47
N GLU A 272 -24.18 -9.87 7.40
CA GLU A 272 -24.44 -11.18 7.98
C GLU A 272 -24.42 -11.15 9.52
N ALA A 273 -23.52 -10.37 10.12
CA ALA A 273 -23.48 -10.16 11.57
C ALA A 273 -24.74 -9.45 12.07
N THR A 274 -25.22 -8.43 11.37
CA THR A 274 -26.48 -7.72 11.67
C THR A 274 -27.67 -8.69 11.59
N ARG A 275 -27.74 -9.47 10.53
CA ARG A 275 -28.78 -10.49 10.37
C ARG A 275 -28.77 -11.54 11.48
N LEU A 276 -27.58 -12.00 11.88
CA LEU A 276 -27.44 -12.92 13.01
C LEU A 276 -27.82 -12.26 14.33
N HIS A 277 -27.49 -10.98 14.52
CA HIS A 277 -27.88 -10.21 15.70
C HIS A 277 -29.40 -10.10 15.81
N ASP A 278 -30.10 -9.78 14.72
CA ASP A 278 -31.55 -9.67 14.68
C ASP A 278 -32.23 -11.04 14.95
N LEU A 279 -31.70 -12.12 14.35
CA LEU A 279 -32.18 -13.47 14.62
C LEU A 279 -31.99 -13.86 16.09
N MET A 280 -30.88 -13.47 16.70
CA MET A 280 -30.60 -13.72 18.12
C MET A 280 -31.46 -12.84 19.05
N GLY A 281 -31.81 -11.64 18.61
CA GLY A 281 -32.71 -10.73 19.33
C GLY A 281 -34.13 -11.28 19.53
N ALA A 282 -34.57 -12.21 18.66
CA ALA A 282 -35.85 -12.90 18.80
C ALA A 282 -35.87 -13.85 20.03
N PHE A 283 -34.72 -14.26 20.55
CA PHE A 283 -34.66 -15.16 21.72
C PHE A 283 -34.56 -14.38 23.03
N HIS A 284 -35.57 -14.58 23.92
CA HIS A 284 -35.55 -13.98 25.25
C HIS A 284 -34.70 -14.84 26.19
N LEU A 285 -33.51 -14.38 26.52
CA LEU A 285 -32.50 -15.08 27.32
C LEU A 285 -32.51 -14.63 28.80
N GLU A 286 -33.24 -13.56 29.15
CA GLU A 286 -33.26 -13.00 30.50
C GLU A 286 -34.46 -13.49 31.32
N GLN A 287 -34.21 -13.66 32.63
CA GLN A 287 -35.14 -14.29 33.56
C GLN A 287 -36.20 -13.30 34.05
N ASN A 288 -37.35 -13.24 33.36
CA ASN A 288 -38.47 -12.37 33.82
C ASN A 288 -39.74 -13.10 34.22
N SER A 289 -39.77 -14.43 34.33
CA SER A 289 -40.98 -15.14 34.74
C SER A 289 -40.68 -16.43 35.48
N THR A 290 -40.81 -16.44 36.76
CA THR A 290 -40.87 -17.66 37.58
C THR A 290 -42.34 -18.14 37.57
N LEU A 291 -42.62 -19.23 36.84
CA LEU A 291 -43.92 -19.92 36.93
C LEU A 291 -43.88 -20.87 38.12
N THR A 292 -44.54 -20.49 39.18
CA THR A 292 -44.73 -21.36 40.37
C THR A 292 -45.94 -22.27 40.12
N LEU A 293 -45.70 -23.56 40.06
CA LEU A 293 -46.71 -24.59 40.07
C LEU A 293 -47.29 -24.68 41.51
N ALA A 294 -48.38 -23.99 41.75
CA ALA A 294 -49.16 -24.21 42.97
C ALA A 294 -50.06 -25.45 42.77
N LEU A 295 -49.63 -26.55 43.31
CA LEU A 295 -50.51 -27.71 43.50
C LEU A 295 -51.35 -27.44 44.75
N ARG A 296 -52.64 -27.26 44.59
CA ARG A 296 -53.64 -27.45 45.64
C ARG A 296 -54.14 -28.88 45.63
#